data_20663c589bbc7285560f1a2bb06c96f7
#
_entry.id   20663c589bbc7285560f1a2bb06c96f7
#
_cell.length_a   1.000
_cell.length_b   1.000
_cell.length_c   1.000
_cell.angle_alpha   90.00
_cell.angle_beta   90.00
_cell.angle_gamma   90.00
#
_symmetry.space_group_name_H-M   'P 1'
#
loop_
_entity.id
_entity.type
_entity.pdbx_description
1 polymer ?
#
loop_
_entity_poly.entity_id
_entity_poly.type
_entity_poly.pdbx_seq_one_letter_code
_entity_poly.pdbx_strand_id
1 'polypeptide(L)'
;GYDSGDYPTFSVTVDVVIMSVVDGRLMVLLVRRQADPYEGAWALPGGFKHPDESLDEAAVRELREETGVDAPKHLAQFGSYGDPGRDPRGNVVTVGYLAVTPEVGRIEAGTDADDARLWPVADVLDGALELAFDHERILRDAVERAGDVLEGSDLATALLGPTFTLSELQSVYEAIWDDDLDTANFRRSLSMSLPDASYVVATGERAAAGPKGGRPPELFSAGDAWSDGSPVKRSKRRTTDPKSSRRKETR
;
A
#
# COMPACT_ATOMS: atom_id res chain seq x y z
N GLY A 1 -14.31 -1.21 -43.48
CA GLY A 1 -13.11 -0.74 -42.78
C GLY A 1 -13.46 -0.49 -41.31
N TYR A 2 -12.49 -0.47 -40.42
CA TYR A 2 -12.68 -0.11 -39.03
C TYR A 2 -13.05 1.38 -38.94
N ASP A 3 -14.16 1.69 -38.26
CA ASP A 3 -14.57 3.05 -37.92
C ASP A 3 -14.63 3.16 -36.40
N SER A 4 -13.79 4.02 -35.79
CA SER A 4 -13.75 4.24 -34.35
C SER A 4 -15.05 4.82 -33.80
N GLY A 5 -15.87 5.48 -34.66
CA GLY A 5 -17.17 6.02 -34.29
C GLY A 5 -18.25 4.98 -34.03
N ASP A 6 -18.03 3.73 -34.46
CA ASP A 6 -18.95 2.61 -34.20
C ASP A 6 -18.91 2.10 -32.77
N TYR A 7 -17.94 2.55 -31.94
CA TYR A 7 -17.71 2.08 -30.56
C TYR A 7 -17.96 3.18 -29.55
N PRO A 8 -18.51 2.84 -28.36
CA PRO A 8 -18.64 3.80 -27.27
C PRO A 8 -17.27 4.37 -26.84
N THR A 9 -17.23 5.66 -26.58
CA THR A 9 -16.04 6.31 -26.05
C THR A 9 -15.93 6.02 -24.54
N PHE A 10 -14.73 5.65 -24.11
CA PHE A 10 -14.35 5.49 -22.71
C PHE A 10 -13.25 6.48 -22.37
N SER A 11 -13.36 7.08 -21.17
CA SER A 11 -12.26 7.80 -20.56
C SER A 11 -11.43 6.84 -19.72
N VAL A 12 -10.12 7.09 -19.67
CA VAL A 12 -9.20 6.32 -18.84
C VAL A 12 -8.66 7.21 -17.74
N THR A 13 -8.72 6.70 -16.51
CA THR A 13 -8.13 7.33 -15.32
C THR A 13 -7.09 6.40 -14.68
N VAL A 14 -6.32 6.94 -13.76
CA VAL A 14 -5.47 6.19 -12.84
C VAL A 14 -5.88 6.53 -11.41
N ASP A 15 -5.89 5.55 -10.52
CA ASP A 15 -6.08 5.74 -9.09
C ASP A 15 -4.88 5.11 -8.36
N VAL A 16 -4.22 5.88 -7.51
CA VAL A 16 -2.97 5.45 -6.85
C VAL A 16 -3.22 5.18 -5.37
N VAL A 17 -3.06 3.93 -4.95
CA VAL A 17 -3.08 3.54 -3.54
C VAL A 17 -1.66 3.66 -2.98
N ILE A 18 -1.41 4.74 -2.25
CA ILE A 18 -0.10 4.99 -1.64
C ILE A 18 -0.14 4.49 -0.20
N MET A 19 0.71 3.52 0.09
CA MET A 19 0.83 2.92 1.41
C MET A 19 2.12 3.30 2.10
N SER A 20 2.05 3.45 3.41
CA SER A 20 3.18 3.61 4.32
C SER A 20 2.91 2.83 5.61
N VAL A 21 3.93 2.56 6.40
CA VAL A 21 3.78 2.01 7.75
C VAL A 21 4.28 3.03 8.75
N VAL A 22 3.37 3.49 9.62
CA VAL A 22 3.67 4.48 10.67
C VAL A 22 3.26 3.89 12.01
N ASP A 23 4.19 3.86 12.95
CA ASP A 23 3.98 3.30 14.29
C ASP A 23 3.37 1.87 14.27
N GLY A 24 3.81 1.04 13.31
CA GLY A 24 3.33 -0.34 13.16
C GLY A 24 1.92 -0.46 12.56
N ARG A 25 1.32 0.62 12.05
CA ARG A 25 0.02 0.62 11.40
C ARG A 25 0.17 0.85 9.89
N LEU A 26 -0.56 0.08 9.09
CA LEU A 26 -0.66 0.33 7.66
C LEU A 26 -1.52 1.57 7.41
N MET A 27 -0.96 2.54 6.71
CA MET A 27 -1.58 3.81 6.38
C MET A 27 -1.80 3.92 4.88
N VAL A 28 -2.86 4.63 4.49
CA VAL A 28 -3.13 5.03 3.11
C VAL A 28 -3.23 6.55 3.02
N LEU A 29 -2.66 7.12 1.97
CA LEU A 29 -2.81 8.53 1.67
C LEU A 29 -4.10 8.75 0.89
N LEU A 30 -4.96 9.62 1.41
CA LEU A 30 -6.19 10.05 0.75
C LEU A 30 -6.18 11.56 0.55
N VAL A 31 -6.85 12.00 -0.50
CA VAL A 31 -7.06 13.41 -0.84
C VAL A 31 -8.53 13.76 -0.69
N ARG A 32 -8.84 15.02 -0.35
CA ARG A 32 -10.21 15.50 -0.25
C ARG A 32 -10.63 16.15 -1.57
N ARG A 33 -11.71 15.66 -2.15
CA ARG A 33 -12.23 16.16 -3.44
C ARG A 33 -12.78 17.57 -3.33
N GLN A 34 -12.43 18.44 -4.30
CA GLN A 34 -12.87 19.83 -4.37
C GLN A 34 -14.08 20.05 -5.29
N ALA A 35 -14.42 19.05 -6.11
CA ALA A 35 -15.44 19.20 -7.14
C ALA A 35 -16.36 17.98 -7.24
N ASP A 36 -17.56 18.23 -7.81
CA ASP A 36 -18.51 17.18 -8.18
C ASP A 36 -17.94 16.22 -9.23
N PRO A 37 -18.33 14.96 -9.21
CA PRO A 37 -19.15 14.28 -8.19
C PRO A 37 -18.34 14.01 -6.90
N TYR A 38 -19.04 13.85 -5.78
CA TYR A 38 -18.46 13.55 -4.46
C TYR A 38 -17.61 14.69 -3.86
N GLU A 39 -17.97 15.96 -4.10
CA GLU A 39 -17.32 17.11 -3.47
C GLU A 39 -17.25 16.95 -1.94
N GLY A 40 -16.07 17.17 -1.36
CA GLY A 40 -15.81 17.04 0.07
C GLY A 40 -15.57 15.62 0.57
N ALA A 41 -15.81 14.57 -0.25
CA ALA A 41 -15.49 13.19 0.11
C ALA A 41 -13.98 12.92 -0.01
N TRP A 42 -13.52 11.90 0.72
CA TRP A 42 -12.16 11.39 0.57
C TRP A 42 -12.05 10.45 -0.63
N ALA A 43 -10.90 10.49 -1.29
CA ALA A 43 -10.63 9.70 -2.49
C ALA A 43 -9.17 9.23 -2.51
N LEU A 44 -8.89 8.22 -3.30
CA LEU A 44 -7.52 7.91 -3.71
C LEU A 44 -7.02 9.02 -4.63
N PRO A 45 -5.74 9.42 -4.54
CA PRO A 45 -5.12 10.30 -5.53
C PRO A 45 -5.26 9.72 -6.94
N GLY A 46 -5.61 10.56 -7.92
CA GLY A 46 -5.78 10.07 -9.27
C GLY A 46 -6.59 10.99 -10.16
N GLY A 47 -6.51 10.76 -11.48
CA GLY A 47 -7.18 11.57 -12.46
C GLY A 47 -7.14 11.01 -13.87
N PHE A 48 -7.52 11.83 -14.83
CA PHE A 48 -7.59 11.44 -16.23
C PHE A 48 -6.21 11.33 -16.86
N LYS A 49 -5.97 10.22 -17.57
CA LYS A 49 -4.79 10.07 -18.43
C LYS A 49 -4.84 11.05 -19.59
N HIS A 50 -3.76 11.79 -19.82
CA HIS A 50 -3.60 12.65 -21.00
C HIS A 50 -3.24 11.85 -22.25
N PRO A 51 -3.56 12.34 -23.46
CA PRO A 51 -3.32 11.59 -24.70
C PRO A 51 -1.84 11.28 -24.97
N ASP A 52 -0.95 12.11 -24.51
CA ASP A 52 0.50 12.12 -24.76
C ASP A 52 1.37 11.53 -23.66
N GLU A 53 0.76 10.90 -22.66
CA GLU A 53 1.46 10.21 -21.58
C GLU A 53 1.09 8.72 -21.51
N SER A 54 1.94 7.89 -20.94
CA SER A 54 1.63 6.51 -20.55
C SER A 54 0.80 6.46 -19.27
N LEU A 55 0.27 5.28 -18.92
CA LEU A 55 -0.44 5.09 -17.64
C LEU A 55 0.48 5.30 -16.44
N ASP A 56 1.74 4.83 -16.52
CA ASP A 56 2.73 5.00 -15.45
C ASP A 56 3.09 6.48 -15.26
N GLU A 57 3.25 7.24 -16.35
CA GLU A 57 3.48 8.69 -16.30
C GLU A 57 2.27 9.43 -15.71
N ALA A 58 1.05 9.04 -16.09
CA ALA A 58 -0.17 9.59 -15.50
C ALA A 58 -0.21 9.36 -13.98
N ALA A 59 0.09 8.13 -13.52
CA ALA A 59 0.09 7.81 -12.10
C ALA A 59 1.13 8.63 -11.32
N VAL A 60 2.34 8.82 -11.86
CA VAL A 60 3.38 9.64 -11.24
C VAL A 60 2.98 11.12 -11.22
N ARG A 61 2.40 11.63 -12.31
CA ARG A 61 1.95 13.02 -12.42
C ARG A 61 0.86 13.32 -11.39
N GLU A 62 -0.22 12.52 -11.37
CA GLU A 62 -1.34 12.69 -10.43
C GLU A 62 -0.86 12.61 -8.97
N LEU A 63 -0.01 11.63 -8.67
CA LEU A 63 0.58 11.50 -7.36
C LEU A 63 1.31 12.78 -6.93
N ARG A 64 2.15 13.33 -7.80
CA ARG A 64 2.91 14.54 -7.52
C ARG A 64 2.01 15.78 -7.41
N GLU A 65 1.04 15.93 -8.32
CA GLU A 65 0.14 17.09 -8.40
C GLU A 65 -0.76 17.19 -7.17
N GLU A 66 -1.31 16.06 -6.71
CA GLU A 66 -2.28 16.05 -5.61
C GLU A 66 -1.65 15.91 -4.22
N THR A 67 -0.46 15.33 -4.12
CA THR A 67 0.12 14.97 -2.81
C THR A 67 1.52 15.51 -2.57
N GLY A 68 2.19 16.04 -3.59
CA GLY A 68 3.58 16.46 -3.53
C GLY A 68 4.58 15.30 -3.36
N VAL A 69 4.13 14.06 -3.41
CA VAL A 69 5.01 12.88 -3.32
C VAL A 69 5.69 12.67 -4.67
N ASP A 70 7.01 12.80 -4.69
CA ASP A 70 7.84 12.44 -5.84
C ASP A 70 7.94 10.91 -5.96
N ALA A 71 8.48 10.42 -7.07
CA ALA A 71 8.57 9.02 -7.45
C ALA A 71 8.66 8.02 -6.27
N PRO A 72 7.61 7.22 -6.01
CA PRO A 72 7.62 6.22 -4.95
C PRO A 72 8.68 5.16 -5.26
N LYS A 73 9.20 4.49 -4.23
CA LYS A 73 10.18 3.41 -4.41
C LYS A 73 9.61 2.20 -5.14
N HIS A 74 8.30 2.02 -5.05
CA HIS A 74 7.57 0.97 -5.73
C HIS A 74 6.30 1.58 -6.33
N LEU A 75 6.08 1.35 -7.62
CA LEU A 75 4.86 1.73 -8.34
C LEU A 75 4.54 0.61 -9.31
N ALA A 76 3.40 -0.05 -9.13
CA ALA A 76 3.01 -1.15 -9.99
C ALA A 76 1.49 -1.21 -10.19
N GLN A 77 1.06 -1.49 -11.39
CA GLN A 77 -0.35 -1.77 -11.69
C GLN A 77 -0.78 -3.04 -10.95
N PHE A 78 -2.00 -3.03 -10.38
CA PHE A 78 -2.55 -4.20 -9.70
C PHE A 78 -3.94 -4.59 -10.18
N GLY A 79 -4.69 -3.68 -10.81
CA GLY A 79 -6.03 -3.97 -11.29
C GLY A 79 -6.56 -2.91 -12.24
N SER A 80 -7.69 -3.19 -12.87
CA SER A 80 -8.47 -2.23 -13.66
C SER A 80 -9.95 -2.38 -13.30
N TYR A 81 -10.65 -1.25 -13.22
CA TYR A 81 -12.02 -1.15 -12.74
C TYR A 81 -12.85 -0.40 -13.77
N GLY A 82 -13.83 -1.05 -14.33
CA GLY A 82 -14.66 -0.50 -15.42
C GLY A 82 -16.12 -0.94 -15.31
N ASP A 83 -16.60 -1.24 -14.10
CA ASP A 83 -17.99 -1.66 -13.90
C ASP A 83 -18.96 -0.54 -14.34
N PRO A 84 -20.08 -0.88 -14.98
CA PRO A 84 -21.07 0.12 -15.38
C PRO A 84 -21.54 0.96 -14.18
N GLY A 85 -21.48 2.28 -14.33
CA GLY A 85 -21.95 3.21 -13.28
C GLY A 85 -20.99 3.43 -12.12
N ARG A 86 -19.75 2.91 -12.18
CA ARG A 86 -18.72 3.21 -11.17
C ARG A 86 -18.43 4.71 -11.04
N ASP A 87 -18.56 5.41 -12.15
CA ASP A 87 -18.37 6.86 -12.24
C ASP A 87 -19.62 7.50 -12.85
N PRO A 88 -20.30 8.43 -12.14
CA PRO A 88 -21.51 9.09 -12.66
C PRO A 88 -21.24 10.04 -13.82
N ARG A 89 -20.00 10.41 -14.12
CA ARG A 89 -19.63 11.27 -15.25
C ARG A 89 -19.75 10.57 -16.60
N GLY A 90 -19.72 9.22 -16.64
CA GLY A 90 -19.85 8.44 -17.87
C GLY A 90 -19.12 7.11 -17.87
N ASN A 91 -18.71 6.66 -19.06
CA ASN A 91 -17.94 5.43 -19.20
C ASN A 91 -16.48 5.69 -18.84
N VAL A 92 -16.09 5.38 -17.62
CA VAL A 92 -14.73 5.57 -17.12
C VAL A 92 -14.14 4.23 -16.69
N VAL A 93 -12.95 3.93 -17.19
CA VAL A 93 -12.14 2.81 -16.71
C VAL A 93 -10.95 3.39 -15.97
N THR A 94 -10.73 2.96 -14.73
CA THR A 94 -9.51 3.31 -13.99
C THR A 94 -8.54 2.15 -13.93
N VAL A 95 -7.25 2.49 -13.92
CA VAL A 95 -6.15 1.55 -13.64
C VAL A 95 -5.60 1.85 -12.26
N GLY A 96 -5.72 0.86 -11.37
CA GLY A 96 -5.23 0.94 -10.00
C GLY A 96 -3.73 0.69 -9.92
N TYR A 97 -3.03 1.59 -9.25
CA TYR A 97 -1.60 1.51 -8.95
C TYR A 97 -1.36 1.37 -7.45
N LEU A 98 -0.52 0.40 -7.08
CA LEU A 98 0.02 0.29 -5.73
C LEU A 98 1.36 1.03 -5.69
N ALA A 99 1.45 2.01 -4.80
CA ALA A 99 2.67 2.72 -4.49
C ALA A 99 3.04 2.56 -3.02
N VAL A 100 4.33 2.47 -2.71
CA VAL A 100 4.80 2.44 -1.32
C VAL A 100 5.91 3.46 -1.11
N THR A 101 5.92 4.05 0.08
CA THR A 101 6.95 5.00 0.50
C THR A 101 7.23 4.86 1.99
N PRO A 102 8.50 4.90 2.42
CA PRO A 102 8.86 4.85 3.85
C PRO A 102 8.45 6.11 4.60
N GLU A 103 8.47 7.22 3.91
CA GLU A 103 8.08 8.52 4.44
C GLU A 103 7.11 9.14 3.45
N VAL A 104 5.87 9.30 3.87
CA VAL A 104 5.03 10.30 3.23
C VAL A 104 5.59 11.62 3.74
N GLY A 105 6.46 12.24 2.95
CA GLY A 105 7.10 13.50 3.27
C GLY A 105 6.08 14.54 3.72
N ARG A 106 6.47 15.80 3.84
CA ARG A 106 5.51 16.86 4.15
C ARG A 106 4.47 16.86 3.05
N ILE A 107 3.31 16.24 3.36
CA ILE A 107 2.17 16.19 2.45
C ILE A 107 1.75 17.64 2.25
N GLU A 108 2.04 18.17 1.09
CA GLU A 108 1.52 19.47 0.67
C GLU A 108 0.34 19.16 -0.25
N ALA A 109 -0.88 19.48 0.21
CA ALA A 109 -2.05 19.42 -0.65
C ALA A 109 -1.76 20.20 -1.93
N GLY A 110 -1.89 19.53 -3.08
CA GLY A 110 -1.67 20.14 -4.38
C GLY A 110 -2.75 21.17 -4.72
N THR A 111 -2.66 21.76 -5.91
CA THR A 111 -3.55 22.84 -6.35
C THR A 111 -5.03 22.46 -6.42
N ASP A 112 -5.32 21.18 -6.54
CA ASP A 112 -6.68 20.64 -6.72
C ASP A 112 -7.17 19.78 -5.53
N ALA A 113 -6.38 19.65 -4.44
CA ALA A 113 -6.76 18.97 -3.21
C ALA A 113 -6.80 19.96 -2.04
N ASP A 114 -7.96 20.06 -1.36
CA ASP A 114 -8.12 20.89 -0.16
C ASP A 114 -7.35 20.32 1.05
N ASP A 115 -7.14 19.04 1.07
CA ASP A 115 -6.47 18.32 2.15
C ASP A 115 -5.92 16.99 1.61
N ALA A 116 -4.70 16.65 1.97
CA ALA A 116 -4.12 15.33 1.73
C ALA A 116 -3.67 14.77 3.07
N ARG A 117 -4.11 13.55 3.43
CA ARG A 117 -3.90 13.01 4.76
C ARG A 117 -3.69 11.50 4.76
N LEU A 118 -2.79 11.04 5.64
CA LEU A 118 -2.67 9.63 5.98
C LEU A 118 -3.81 9.18 6.89
N TRP A 119 -4.44 8.09 6.51
CA TRP A 119 -5.46 7.41 7.29
C TRP A 119 -5.04 5.97 7.56
N PRO A 120 -5.29 5.43 8.77
CA PRO A 120 -5.11 4.01 8.99
C PRO A 120 -6.04 3.20 8.07
N VAL A 121 -5.48 2.26 7.33
CA VAL A 121 -6.25 1.43 6.39
C VAL A 121 -7.39 0.70 7.09
N ALA A 122 -7.15 0.16 8.29
CA ALA A 122 -8.17 -0.53 9.07
C ALA A 122 -9.36 0.39 9.36
N ASP A 123 -9.11 1.64 9.82
CA ASP A 123 -10.16 2.60 10.15
C ASP A 123 -11.02 2.94 8.91
N VAL A 124 -10.36 3.08 7.74
CA VAL A 124 -11.05 3.35 6.46
C VAL A 124 -11.93 2.17 6.05
N LEU A 125 -11.40 0.95 6.08
CA LEU A 125 -12.11 -0.27 5.68
C LEU A 125 -13.21 -0.69 6.69
N ASP A 126 -13.13 -0.21 7.94
CA ASP A 126 -14.15 -0.37 8.97
C ASP A 126 -15.25 0.71 8.89
N GLY A 127 -15.19 1.59 7.89
CA GLY A 127 -16.22 2.60 7.61
C GLY A 127 -16.10 3.89 8.42
N ALA A 128 -14.90 4.23 8.93
CA ALA A 128 -14.67 5.49 9.63
C ALA A 128 -14.90 6.72 8.73
N LEU A 129 -14.74 6.53 7.41
CA LEU A 129 -15.07 7.53 6.40
C LEU A 129 -15.57 6.87 5.11
N GLU A 130 -16.44 7.58 4.41
CA GLU A 130 -16.95 7.16 3.10
C GLU A 130 -15.99 7.66 2.02
N LEU A 131 -15.53 6.73 1.16
CA LEU A 131 -14.71 7.06 0.01
C LEU A 131 -15.58 7.36 -1.21
N ALA A 132 -15.10 8.25 -2.07
CA ALA A 132 -15.71 8.53 -3.37
C ALA A 132 -15.66 7.32 -4.30
N PHE A 133 -16.59 7.22 -5.23
CA PHE A 133 -16.66 6.18 -6.26
C PHE A 133 -16.63 4.76 -5.67
N ASP A 134 -15.85 3.89 -6.30
CA ASP A 134 -15.55 2.52 -5.85
C ASP A 134 -14.16 2.40 -5.16
N HIS A 135 -13.64 3.52 -4.64
CA HIS A 135 -12.29 3.60 -4.08
C HIS A 135 -12.09 2.71 -2.85
N GLU A 136 -13.14 2.41 -2.08
CA GLU A 136 -13.05 1.42 -0.98
C GLU A 136 -12.69 0.02 -1.53
N ARG A 137 -13.31 -0.39 -2.64
CA ARG A 137 -13.01 -1.66 -3.31
C ARG A 137 -11.57 -1.66 -3.82
N ILE A 138 -11.14 -0.57 -4.50
CA ILE A 138 -9.78 -0.42 -5.01
C ILE A 138 -8.76 -0.51 -3.87
N LEU A 139 -9.01 0.16 -2.74
CA LEU A 139 -8.15 0.09 -1.55
C LEU A 139 -8.07 -1.34 -1.00
N ARG A 140 -9.19 -2.05 -0.89
CA ARG A 140 -9.24 -3.43 -0.39
C ARG A 140 -8.40 -4.37 -1.26
N ASP A 141 -8.57 -4.27 -2.59
CA ASP A 141 -7.82 -5.08 -3.56
C ASP A 141 -6.32 -4.75 -3.52
N ALA A 142 -5.96 -3.48 -3.31
CA ALA A 142 -4.56 -3.06 -3.16
C ALA A 142 -3.90 -3.62 -1.90
N VAL A 143 -4.62 -3.67 -0.78
CA VAL A 143 -4.13 -4.28 0.48
C VAL A 143 -3.90 -5.79 0.28
N GLU A 144 -4.84 -6.48 -0.37
CA GLU A 144 -4.66 -7.89 -0.71
C GLU A 144 -3.43 -8.10 -1.60
N ARG A 145 -3.30 -7.26 -2.64
CA ARG A 145 -2.14 -7.28 -3.55
C ARG A 145 -0.82 -7.02 -2.83
N ALA A 146 -0.77 -6.04 -1.91
CA ALA A 146 0.42 -5.78 -1.10
C ALA A 146 0.80 -7.01 -0.26
N GLY A 147 -0.19 -7.67 0.34
CA GLY A 147 0.02 -8.92 1.09
C GLY A 147 0.60 -10.05 0.24
N ASP A 148 0.15 -10.20 -1.01
CA ASP A 148 0.62 -11.23 -1.94
C ASP A 148 2.05 -10.97 -2.42
N VAL A 149 2.36 -9.72 -2.79
CA VAL A 149 3.69 -9.37 -3.30
C VAL A 149 4.75 -9.30 -2.21
N LEU A 150 4.34 -9.12 -0.96
CA LEU A 150 5.25 -9.02 0.19
C LEU A 150 6.16 -10.26 0.33
N GLU A 151 5.66 -11.46 -0.02
CA GLU A 151 6.42 -12.71 0.03
C GLU A 151 7.46 -12.86 -1.10
N GLY A 152 7.30 -12.12 -2.18
CA GLY A 152 8.10 -12.32 -3.40
C GLY A 152 8.88 -11.09 -3.86
N SER A 153 8.94 -10.02 -3.05
CA SER A 153 9.54 -8.76 -3.46
C SER A 153 10.25 -8.03 -2.32
N ASP A 154 10.85 -6.90 -2.66
CA ASP A 154 11.48 -5.95 -1.73
C ASP A 154 10.47 -4.99 -1.06
N LEU A 155 9.18 -5.20 -1.25
CA LEU A 155 8.12 -4.31 -0.76
C LEU A 155 8.29 -3.97 0.73
N ALA A 156 8.65 -4.95 1.56
CA ALA A 156 8.83 -4.72 3.00
C ALA A 156 9.94 -3.72 3.31
N THR A 157 11.07 -3.79 2.62
CA THR A 157 12.16 -2.83 2.82
C THR A 157 11.94 -1.52 2.06
N ALA A 158 11.16 -1.52 0.98
CA ALA A 158 10.74 -0.30 0.31
C ALA A 158 9.86 0.60 1.20
N LEU A 159 9.17 0.01 2.18
CA LEU A 159 8.40 0.71 3.22
C LEU A 159 9.26 1.23 4.39
N LEU A 160 10.56 0.95 4.38
CA LEU A 160 11.49 1.37 5.42
C LEU A 160 12.51 2.38 4.88
N GLY A 161 13.13 3.10 5.78
CA GLY A 161 14.27 3.97 5.46
C GLY A 161 15.48 3.17 4.96
N PRO A 162 16.59 3.85 4.60
CA PRO A 162 17.79 3.19 4.10
C PRO A 162 18.42 2.24 5.12
N THR A 163 18.20 2.50 6.41
CA THR A 163 18.58 1.62 7.52
C THR A 163 17.41 1.43 8.46
N PHE A 164 17.27 0.24 9.02
CA PHE A 164 16.15 -0.16 9.86
C PHE A 164 16.56 -1.25 10.86
N THR A 165 15.76 -1.44 11.87
CA THR A 165 15.88 -2.55 12.83
C THR A 165 15.05 -3.75 12.35
N LEU A 166 15.39 -4.96 12.82
CA LEU A 166 14.55 -6.14 12.51
C LEU A 166 13.14 -6.04 13.13
N SER A 167 12.96 -5.24 14.17
CA SER A 167 11.64 -5.00 14.75
C SER A 167 10.78 -4.11 13.86
N GLU A 168 11.36 -3.08 13.24
CA GLU A 168 10.65 -2.26 12.25
C GLU A 168 10.29 -3.10 11.02
N LEU A 169 11.21 -3.93 10.54
CA LEU A 169 10.91 -4.83 9.42
C LEU A 169 9.78 -5.82 9.78
N GLN A 170 9.80 -6.41 10.99
CA GLN A 170 8.72 -7.28 11.47
C GLN A 170 7.38 -6.55 11.50
N SER A 171 7.36 -5.31 12.01
CA SER A 171 6.14 -4.49 12.07
C SER A 171 5.53 -4.20 10.69
N VAL A 172 6.36 -4.11 9.63
CA VAL A 172 5.84 -3.97 8.25
C VAL A 172 5.05 -5.21 7.83
N TYR A 173 5.59 -6.41 8.07
CA TYR A 173 4.89 -7.66 7.76
C TYR A 173 3.60 -7.78 8.55
N GLU A 174 3.65 -7.51 9.86
CA GLU A 174 2.49 -7.56 10.76
C GLU A 174 1.40 -6.57 10.33
N ALA A 175 1.79 -5.34 9.97
CA ALA A 175 0.85 -4.30 9.53
C ALA A 175 0.15 -4.64 8.21
N ILE A 176 0.85 -5.24 7.22
CA ILE A 176 0.27 -5.56 5.92
C ILE A 176 -0.55 -6.85 5.98
N TRP A 177 -0.09 -7.85 6.73
CA TRP A 177 -0.79 -9.12 6.85
C TRP A 177 -1.91 -9.13 7.89
N ASP A 178 -1.97 -8.09 8.74
CA ASP A 178 -2.88 -8.01 9.88
C ASP A 178 -2.78 -9.28 10.75
N ASP A 179 -1.55 -9.67 11.10
CA ASP A 179 -1.24 -10.89 11.83
C ASP A 179 0.03 -10.70 12.68
N ASP A 180 0.04 -11.19 13.91
CA ASP A 180 1.19 -11.14 14.79
C ASP A 180 2.19 -12.23 14.40
N LEU A 181 3.47 -11.86 14.26
CA LEU A 181 4.55 -12.78 13.94
C LEU A 181 5.37 -13.14 15.18
N ASP A 182 5.65 -14.43 15.37
CA ASP A 182 6.61 -14.86 16.38
C ASP A 182 8.02 -14.34 16.06
N THR A 183 8.54 -13.47 16.92
CA THR A 183 9.82 -12.77 16.72
C THR A 183 11.01 -13.72 16.54
N ALA A 184 11.01 -14.89 17.23
CA ALA A 184 12.10 -15.84 17.12
C ALA A 184 12.09 -16.54 15.75
N ASN A 185 10.90 -16.92 15.27
CA ASN A 185 10.73 -17.52 13.96
C ASN A 185 11.03 -16.51 12.84
N PHE A 186 10.54 -15.27 12.97
CA PHE A 186 10.84 -14.18 12.06
C PHE A 186 12.36 -13.99 11.87
N ARG A 187 13.10 -13.82 12.98
CA ARG A 187 14.56 -13.68 12.94
C ARG A 187 15.26 -14.91 12.35
N ARG A 188 14.77 -16.11 12.67
CA ARG A 188 15.31 -17.34 12.10
C ARG A 188 15.13 -17.40 10.59
N SER A 189 13.98 -17.04 10.08
CA SER A 189 13.72 -17.00 8.63
C SER A 189 14.68 -16.06 7.90
N LEU A 190 14.96 -14.89 8.46
CA LEU A 190 15.94 -13.96 7.90
C LEU A 190 17.37 -14.48 7.95
N SER A 191 17.74 -15.24 9.01
CA SER A 191 19.10 -15.81 9.18
C SER A 191 19.37 -17.03 8.29
N MET A 192 18.33 -17.69 7.78
CA MET A 192 18.44 -18.85 6.89
C MET A 192 18.59 -18.47 5.42
N SER A 193 18.57 -17.19 5.08
CA SER A 193 18.88 -16.69 3.74
C SER A 193 20.32 -17.07 3.38
N LEU A 194 20.52 -17.51 2.14
CA LEU A 194 21.76 -18.10 1.64
C LEU A 194 23.01 -17.23 1.91
N PRO A 195 24.18 -17.82 2.15
CA PRO A 195 25.40 -17.08 2.50
C PRO A 195 25.84 -16.01 1.50
N ASP A 196 25.46 -16.19 0.22
CA ASP A 196 25.87 -15.31 -0.88
C ASP A 196 24.79 -14.31 -1.33
N ALA A 197 23.58 -14.37 -0.74
CA ALA A 197 22.49 -13.47 -1.05
C ALA A 197 21.66 -13.22 0.20
N SER A 198 21.92 -12.11 0.89
CA SER A 198 21.19 -11.73 2.11
C SER A 198 19.99 -10.88 1.77
N TYR A 199 18.84 -11.17 2.40
CA TYR A 199 17.63 -10.34 2.33
C TYR A 199 17.82 -9.02 3.06
N VAL A 200 18.55 -9.04 4.17
CA VAL A 200 18.99 -7.87 4.92
C VAL A 200 20.47 -8.00 5.28
N VAL A 201 21.18 -6.88 5.28
CA VAL A 201 22.61 -6.81 5.60
C VAL A 201 22.83 -5.98 6.86
N ALA A 202 23.55 -6.53 7.82
CA ALA A 202 23.94 -5.78 9.01
C ALA A 202 24.89 -4.63 8.62
N THR A 203 24.57 -3.40 9.05
CA THR A 203 25.42 -2.23 8.76
C THR A 203 26.61 -2.10 9.70
N GLY A 204 26.61 -2.83 10.80
CA GLY A 204 27.57 -2.66 11.90
C GLY A 204 27.25 -1.48 12.83
N GLU A 205 26.22 -0.71 12.52
CA GLU A 205 25.73 0.42 13.30
C GLU A 205 24.60 0.00 14.24
N ARG A 206 24.26 0.87 15.18
CA ARG A 206 23.16 0.68 16.14
C ARG A 206 22.28 1.90 16.17
N ALA A 207 20.97 1.68 16.30
CA ALA A 207 20.01 2.75 16.53
C ALA A 207 20.21 3.37 17.93
N ALA A 208 19.59 4.51 18.17
CA ALA A 208 19.55 5.12 19.50
C ALA A 208 18.87 4.15 20.50
N ALA A 209 19.30 4.20 21.76
CA ALA A 209 18.62 3.44 22.81
C ALA A 209 17.18 3.93 22.95
N GLY A 210 16.23 3.00 23.03
CA GLY A 210 14.83 3.35 23.25
C GLY A 210 14.60 4.04 24.61
N PRO A 211 13.47 4.71 24.82
CA PRO A 211 13.17 5.49 26.01
C PRO A 211 13.17 4.67 27.32
N LYS A 212 13.02 3.36 27.22
CA LYS A 212 13.07 2.42 28.37
C LYS A 212 14.48 1.94 28.68
N GLY A 213 15.52 2.45 27.99
CA GLY A 213 16.89 1.95 28.09
C GLY A 213 17.05 0.56 27.45
N GLY A 214 18.18 -0.06 27.66
CA GLY A 214 18.51 -1.38 27.11
C GLY A 214 19.63 -1.30 26.06
N ARG A 215 20.03 -2.45 25.52
CA ARG A 215 21.05 -2.52 24.47
C ARG A 215 20.48 -1.95 23.19
N PRO A 216 21.11 -0.91 22.59
CA PRO A 216 20.66 -0.36 21.31
C PRO A 216 20.52 -1.45 20.22
N PRO A 217 19.42 -1.47 19.46
CA PRO A 217 19.23 -2.46 18.42
C PRO A 217 20.22 -2.26 17.28
N GLU A 218 20.61 -3.34 16.63
CA GLU A 218 21.45 -3.33 15.43
C GLU A 218 20.65 -2.81 14.24
N LEU A 219 21.33 -2.05 13.36
CA LEU A 219 20.77 -1.54 12.13
C LEU A 219 21.13 -2.44 10.94
N PHE A 220 20.18 -2.60 10.07
CA PHE A 220 20.26 -3.36 8.83
C PHE A 220 19.92 -2.47 7.65
N SER A 221 20.39 -2.81 6.48
CA SER A 221 19.95 -2.29 5.19
C SER A 221 19.34 -3.42 4.35
N ALA A 222 18.62 -3.04 3.29
CA ALA A 222 18.18 -4.00 2.28
C ALA A 222 19.40 -4.69 1.64
N GLY A 223 19.31 -5.99 1.43
CA GLY A 223 20.29 -6.77 0.71
C GLY A 223 19.92 -6.96 -0.76
N ASP A 224 20.68 -7.75 -1.52
CA ASP A 224 20.50 -7.94 -2.97
C ASP A 224 19.70 -9.21 -3.32
N ALA A 225 19.23 -9.97 -2.33
CA ALA A 225 18.60 -11.30 -2.52
C ALA A 225 17.12 -11.26 -2.94
N TRP A 226 16.68 -10.21 -3.60
CA TRP A 226 15.28 -9.99 -3.97
C TRP A 226 14.75 -10.96 -5.03
N SER A 227 15.61 -11.49 -5.88
CA SER A 227 15.25 -12.41 -6.96
C SER A 227 14.66 -13.74 -6.46
N ASP A 228 14.95 -14.11 -5.22
CA ASP A 228 14.53 -15.39 -4.63
C ASP A 228 13.30 -15.23 -3.70
N GLY A 229 12.77 -14.02 -3.58
CA GLY A 229 11.62 -13.69 -2.74
C GLY A 229 11.97 -13.54 -1.24
N SER A 230 10.99 -13.07 -0.47
CA SER A 230 11.13 -12.93 0.99
C SER A 230 11.34 -14.28 1.67
N PRO A 231 12.27 -14.40 2.61
CA PRO A 231 12.40 -15.58 3.46
C PRO A 231 11.26 -15.72 4.47
N VAL A 232 10.50 -14.65 4.68
CA VAL A 232 9.35 -14.61 5.58
C VAL A 232 8.11 -14.99 4.79
N LYS A 233 7.37 -15.99 5.27
CA LYS A 233 6.16 -16.49 4.64
C LYS A 233 4.96 -16.28 5.56
N ARG A 234 3.83 -15.89 4.96
CA ARG A 234 2.57 -15.77 5.68
C ARG A 234 2.14 -17.13 6.22
N SER A 235 1.80 -17.21 7.51
CA SER A 235 1.14 -18.40 8.03
C SER A 235 -0.17 -18.61 7.29
N LYS A 236 -0.48 -19.84 6.87
CA LYS A 236 -1.76 -20.13 6.23
C LYS A 236 -2.87 -19.65 7.18
N ARG A 237 -3.67 -18.67 6.75
CA ARG A 237 -4.87 -18.24 7.50
C ARG A 237 -5.62 -19.49 7.93
N ARG A 238 -5.76 -19.70 9.26
CA ARG A 238 -6.78 -20.60 9.76
C ARG A 238 -8.10 -19.98 9.32
N THR A 239 -8.71 -20.54 8.28
CA THR A 239 -10.10 -20.24 7.95
C THR A 239 -10.91 -20.50 9.22
N THR A 240 -11.28 -19.45 9.92
CA THR A 240 -12.24 -19.50 11.01
C THR A 240 -13.56 -19.87 10.36
N ASP A 241 -13.91 -21.16 10.47
CA ASP A 241 -15.20 -21.68 10.03
C ASP A 241 -16.30 -20.93 10.84
N PRO A 242 -17.22 -20.17 10.19
CA PRO A 242 -18.23 -19.38 10.90
C PRO A 242 -19.24 -20.23 11.71
N LYS A 243 -19.06 -21.54 11.81
CA LYS A 243 -19.97 -22.47 12.48
C LYS A 243 -19.66 -22.76 13.96
N SER A 244 -18.60 -22.19 14.56
CA SER A 244 -18.28 -22.52 15.96
C SER A 244 -18.93 -21.64 17.02
N SER A 245 -19.63 -20.54 16.66
CA SER A 245 -20.24 -19.62 17.62
C SER A 245 -21.69 -19.97 18.04
N ARG A 246 -22.27 -21.10 17.55
CA ARG A 246 -23.67 -21.50 17.88
C ARG A 246 -23.81 -22.71 18.82
N ARG A 247 -22.92 -22.88 19.79
CA ARG A 247 -23.05 -23.93 20.81
C ARG A 247 -22.58 -23.52 22.20
N LYS A 248 -23.14 -22.44 22.76
CA LYS A 248 -23.07 -22.18 24.23
C LYS A 248 -24.24 -21.30 24.70
N GLU A 249 -25.45 -21.60 24.28
CA GLU A 249 -26.64 -21.11 24.99
C GLU A 249 -27.65 -22.27 25.02
N THR A 250 -27.52 -23.15 25.99
CA THR A 250 -28.58 -23.94 26.60
C THR A 250 -27.94 -24.85 27.65
N ARG A 251 -27.87 -24.35 28.89
CA ARG A 251 -28.18 -25.09 30.11
C ARG A 251 -28.16 -24.14 31.31
#